data_aa8170c32138f3b4398784ef7d5c1a91
#
_entry.id   aa8170c32138f3b4398784ef7d5c1a91
#
_cell.length_a   1.000
_cell.length_b   1.000
_cell.length_c   1.000
_cell.angle_alpha   90.00
_cell.angle_beta   90.00
_cell.angle_gamma   90.00
#
_symmetry.space_group_name_H-M   'P 1'
#
loop_
_entity.id
_entity.type
_entity.pdbx_description
1 polymer ?
#
loop_
_entity_poly.entity_id
_entity_poly.type
_entity_poly.pdbx_seq_one_letter_code
_entity_poly.pdbx_strand_id
1 'polypeptide(L)'
;MKRALVWTLSLAFLGCGCAAGTQEKYITGEVLERHLDENGDLTSFVMREDGGEERTFLVSEETNIITSLDDDVMVHAFKHKDPGTVHAAVQYQEEKSESSAYPALLVDIQEIYGGETTHLADNTPVNLWYRENHIYYRLENGVALLHISNELPFKTYNIPMLQEQYPISEDAAKAILAYFEKTGMRCSVPEELEKAYADYLQTTEPTDFLTHTFLQRISVDSASQRVLYTDTCLEFYIDDDHNPYTYFGNAFDLQTGAPIPMEELFTCPPEEIGKRLLALSDVNDTLKKEIEQAFSPEQIMMYDDHLEIRFPEGSLEHAATEQQVSLSYTDEVKALLQDWAIPDNGAYI
;
A
#
# COMPACT_ATOMS: atom_id res chain seq x y z
N MET A 1 23.93 -7.00 -20.21
CA MET A 1 22.80 -7.24 -21.15
C MET A 1 21.53 -6.93 -20.37
N LYS A 2 21.01 -5.71 -20.58
CA LYS A 2 19.85 -5.16 -19.84
C LYS A 2 18.56 -5.77 -20.40
N ARG A 3 17.77 -6.44 -19.61
CA ARG A 3 16.38 -6.81 -19.93
C ARG A 3 15.46 -5.93 -19.11
N ALA A 4 14.97 -4.87 -19.72
CA ALA A 4 13.82 -4.15 -19.25
C ALA A 4 12.59 -5.08 -19.38
N LEU A 5 11.97 -5.45 -18.28
CA LEU A 5 10.71 -6.18 -18.28
C LEU A 5 9.58 -5.15 -18.39
N VAL A 6 9.20 -4.85 -19.63
CA VAL A 6 7.96 -4.13 -19.91
C VAL A 6 6.81 -5.13 -19.75
N TRP A 7 6.00 -4.98 -18.71
CA TRP A 7 4.73 -5.69 -18.60
C TRP A 7 3.73 -5.11 -19.59
N THR A 8 3.69 -5.66 -20.79
CA THR A 8 2.62 -5.43 -21.74
C THR A 8 1.45 -6.33 -21.35
N LEU A 9 0.40 -5.75 -20.77
CA LEU A 9 -0.91 -6.39 -20.69
C LEU A 9 -1.46 -6.50 -22.12
N SER A 10 -1.34 -7.68 -22.72
CA SER A 10 -1.98 -7.99 -23.99
C SER A 10 -3.44 -8.33 -23.74
N LEU A 11 -4.33 -7.34 -23.79
CA LEU A 11 -5.76 -7.57 -23.93
C LEU A 11 -6.02 -8.06 -25.37
N ALA A 12 -6.23 -9.36 -25.51
CA ALA A 12 -6.69 -9.97 -26.76
C ALA A 12 -8.20 -9.72 -26.88
N PHE A 13 -8.59 -8.70 -27.62
CA PHE A 13 -9.96 -8.56 -28.09
C PHE A 13 -10.16 -9.40 -29.34
N LEU A 14 -10.99 -10.43 -29.27
CA LEU A 14 -11.55 -11.16 -30.39
C LEU A 14 -12.62 -10.27 -31.07
N GLY A 15 -12.23 -9.58 -32.13
CA GLY A 15 -13.14 -8.83 -32.97
C GLY A 15 -13.88 -9.75 -33.98
N CYS A 16 -15.18 -9.66 -34.00
CA CYS A 16 -16.02 -10.04 -35.15
C CYS A 16 -16.92 -8.88 -35.51
N GLY A 17 -16.72 -8.29 -36.69
CA GLY A 17 -17.66 -7.34 -37.27
C GLY A 17 -16.99 -6.36 -38.25
N CYS A 18 -17.05 -6.66 -39.56
CA CYS A 18 -16.70 -5.73 -40.62
C CYS A 18 -17.71 -4.58 -40.71
N ALA A 19 -17.38 -3.45 -40.13
CA ALA A 19 -17.85 -2.13 -40.52
C ALA A 19 -16.57 -1.29 -40.74
N ALA A 20 -16.55 -0.31 -41.65
CA ALA A 20 -15.42 0.61 -41.85
C ALA A 20 -15.16 1.29 -40.50
N GLY A 21 -14.32 0.68 -39.68
CA GLY A 21 -14.10 1.05 -38.31
C GLY A 21 -13.12 2.20 -38.21
N THR A 22 -13.50 3.26 -37.57
CA THR A 22 -12.60 4.24 -36.94
C THR A 22 -11.49 3.49 -36.22
N GLN A 23 -10.25 3.79 -36.57
CA GLN A 23 -9.10 3.12 -35.96
C GLN A 23 -8.92 3.69 -34.55
N GLU A 24 -9.06 2.82 -33.55
CA GLU A 24 -8.76 3.16 -32.16
C GLU A 24 -7.24 3.18 -31.97
N LYS A 25 -6.77 4.20 -31.27
CA LYS A 25 -5.36 4.38 -30.88
C LYS A 25 -5.22 4.49 -29.38
N TYR A 26 -4.03 4.19 -28.92
CA TYR A 26 -3.68 4.25 -27.50
C TYR A 26 -2.36 5.01 -27.36
N ILE A 27 -2.33 5.97 -26.44
CA ILE A 27 -1.15 6.77 -26.11
C ILE A 27 -1.03 6.95 -24.60
N THR A 28 0.16 7.27 -24.15
CA THR A 28 0.47 7.66 -22.77
C THR A 28 1.13 9.04 -22.75
N GLY A 29 0.96 9.78 -21.66
CA GLY A 29 1.57 11.08 -21.52
C GLY A 29 1.05 11.92 -20.36
N GLU A 30 1.56 13.13 -20.27
CA GLU A 30 1.24 14.10 -19.23
C GLU A 30 0.05 14.97 -19.65
N VAL A 31 -0.96 15.08 -18.80
CA VAL A 31 -2.08 16.01 -18.98
C VAL A 31 -1.62 17.42 -18.60
N LEU A 32 -1.62 18.32 -19.57
CA LEU A 32 -1.13 19.71 -19.41
C LEU A 32 -2.21 20.66 -18.96
N GLU A 33 -3.43 20.53 -19.55
CA GLU A 33 -4.55 21.42 -19.32
C GLU A 33 -5.85 20.62 -19.23
N ARG A 34 -6.79 21.04 -18.40
CA ARG A 34 -8.14 20.50 -18.32
C ARG A 34 -9.16 21.62 -18.44
N HIS A 35 -10.20 21.38 -19.19
CA HIS A 35 -11.29 22.31 -19.42
C HIS A 35 -12.55 21.76 -18.78
N LEU A 36 -13.09 22.50 -17.82
CA LEU A 36 -14.33 22.18 -17.12
C LEU A 36 -15.46 23.05 -17.66
N ASP A 37 -16.70 22.54 -17.63
CA ASP A 37 -17.88 23.30 -17.94
C ASP A 37 -18.34 24.20 -16.75
N GLU A 38 -19.48 24.85 -16.90
CA GLU A 38 -20.06 25.75 -15.89
C GLU A 38 -20.48 24.99 -14.59
N ASN A 39 -20.64 23.68 -14.67
CA ASN A 39 -20.98 22.81 -13.54
C ASN A 39 -19.73 22.23 -12.86
N GLY A 40 -18.55 22.41 -13.43
CA GLY A 40 -17.30 21.85 -12.96
C GLY A 40 -17.01 20.44 -13.48
N ASP A 41 -17.70 20.01 -14.55
CA ASP A 41 -17.47 18.72 -15.17
C ASP A 41 -16.42 18.81 -16.28
N LEU A 42 -15.53 17.82 -16.36
CA LEU A 42 -14.47 17.75 -17.37
C LEU A 42 -15.06 17.55 -18.77
N THR A 43 -14.78 18.47 -19.68
CA THR A 43 -15.24 18.41 -21.09
C THR A 43 -14.15 18.12 -22.10
N SER A 44 -12.91 18.50 -21.77
CA SER A 44 -11.73 18.22 -22.58
C SER A 44 -10.44 18.38 -21.78
N PHE A 45 -9.36 17.84 -22.32
CA PHE A 45 -8.01 18.05 -21.79
C PHE A 45 -6.96 18.03 -22.89
N VAL A 46 -5.85 18.69 -22.65
CA VAL A 46 -4.65 18.65 -23.50
C VAL A 46 -3.64 17.73 -22.84
N MET A 47 -3.08 16.80 -23.62
CA MET A 47 -2.06 15.87 -23.16
C MET A 47 -0.82 15.99 -24.06
N ARG A 48 0.36 15.96 -23.44
CA ARG A 48 1.64 15.79 -24.14
C ARG A 48 2.00 14.32 -24.11
N GLU A 49 2.08 13.69 -25.27
CA GLU A 49 2.54 12.30 -25.40
C GLU A 49 3.98 12.15 -24.89
N ASP A 50 4.33 10.95 -24.43
CA ASP A 50 5.72 10.62 -24.08
C ASP A 50 6.71 10.83 -25.24
N GLY A 51 6.20 10.87 -26.48
CA GLY A 51 6.93 11.26 -27.69
C GLY A 51 7.04 12.77 -27.95
N GLY A 52 6.42 13.63 -27.11
CA GLY A 52 6.50 15.09 -27.18
C GLY A 52 5.44 15.80 -28.01
N GLU A 53 4.50 15.09 -28.65
CA GLU A 53 3.36 15.70 -29.36
C GLU A 53 2.24 16.09 -28.38
N GLU A 54 1.62 17.24 -28.61
CA GLU A 54 0.45 17.69 -27.84
C GLU A 54 -0.84 17.38 -28.59
N ARG A 55 -1.80 16.79 -27.87
CA ARG A 55 -3.13 16.47 -28.41
C ARG A 55 -4.22 16.88 -27.46
N THR A 56 -5.34 17.32 -28.03
CA THR A 56 -6.56 17.62 -27.29
C THR A 56 -7.54 16.46 -27.39
N PHE A 57 -8.10 16.07 -26.26
CA PHE A 57 -9.09 15.02 -26.14
C PHE A 57 -10.42 15.58 -25.64
N LEU A 58 -11.52 15.15 -26.24
CA LEU A 58 -12.88 15.45 -25.79
C LEU A 58 -13.34 14.37 -24.83
N VAL A 59 -13.97 14.79 -23.77
CA VAL A 59 -14.61 13.93 -22.77
C VAL A 59 -16.11 14.08 -22.93
N SER A 60 -16.82 12.96 -23.00
CA SER A 60 -18.29 12.89 -23.05
C SER A 60 -18.81 11.94 -21.97
N GLU A 61 -20.13 11.79 -21.88
CA GLU A 61 -20.76 10.81 -20.99
C GLU A 61 -20.36 9.36 -21.34
N GLU A 62 -19.95 9.12 -22.59
CA GLU A 62 -19.50 7.80 -23.05
C GLU A 62 -18.02 7.52 -22.75
N THR A 63 -17.25 8.56 -22.34
CA THR A 63 -15.84 8.42 -22.00
C THR A 63 -15.70 7.72 -20.66
N ASN A 64 -15.10 6.54 -20.67
CA ASN A 64 -14.79 5.83 -19.42
C ASN A 64 -13.50 6.42 -18.80
N ILE A 65 -13.60 7.02 -17.64
CA ILE A 65 -12.45 7.51 -16.87
C ILE A 65 -12.26 6.60 -15.69
N ILE A 66 -11.14 5.90 -15.71
CA ILE A 66 -10.74 4.93 -14.69
C ILE A 66 -9.37 5.28 -14.16
N THR A 67 -9.02 4.68 -13.08
CA THR A 67 -7.64 4.41 -12.73
C THR A 67 -7.48 2.90 -12.75
N SER A 68 -6.40 2.38 -13.25
CA SER A 68 -6.09 0.94 -13.27
C SER A 68 -6.15 0.31 -11.87
N LEU A 69 -6.46 1.08 -10.87
CA LEU A 69 -6.15 0.89 -9.48
C LEU A 69 -7.32 1.17 -8.51
N ASP A 70 -8.57 1.21 -8.98
CA ASP A 70 -9.80 1.32 -8.15
C ASP A 70 -9.82 2.50 -7.14
N ASP A 71 -9.18 3.62 -7.45
CA ASP A 71 -9.22 4.79 -6.60
C ASP A 71 -10.22 5.85 -7.12
N ASP A 72 -11.48 5.76 -6.65
CA ASP A 72 -12.54 6.71 -6.96
C ASP A 72 -12.15 8.17 -6.62
N VAL A 73 -11.25 8.37 -5.66
CA VAL A 73 -10.77 9.70 -5.25
C VAL A 73 -9.93 10.32 -6.35
N MET A 74 -9.05 9.53 -7.00
CA MET A 74 -8.24 9.98 -8.13
C MET A 74 -9.11 10.33 -9.33
N VAL A 75 -10.07 9.47 -9.66
CA VAL A 75 -11.03 9.74 -10.75
C VAL A 75 -11.86 10.98 -10.47
N HIS A 76 -12.34 11.14 -9.24
CA HIS A 76 -13.08 12.33 -8.84
C HIS A 76 -12.21 13.60 -8.89
N ALA A 77 -10.97 13.55 -8.42
CA ALA A 77 -10.04 14.67 -8.49
C ALA A 77 -9.76 15.06 -9.95
N PHE A 78 -9.52 14.10 -10.82
CA PHE A 78 -9.31 14.34 -12.25
C PHE A 78 -10.52 15.00 -12.92
N LYS A 79 -11.74 14.57 -12.56
CA LYS A 79 -12.98 15.10 -13.15
C LYS A 79 -13.34 16.51 -12.65
N HIS A 80 -13.14 16.81 -11.36
CA HIS A 80 -13.80 17.95 -10.70
C HIS A 80 -12.86 18.90 -9.95
N LYS A 81 -11.59 18.56 -9.78
CA LYS A 81 -10.61 19.38 -9.06
C LYS A 81 -9.41 19.66 -9.95
N ASP A 82 -8.50 20.50 -9.48
CA ASP A 82 -7.17 20.58 -10.06
C ASP A 82 -6.28 19.54 -9.35
N PRO A 83 -6.02 18.38 -9.95
CA PRO A 83 -5.22 17.35 -9.32
C PRO A 83 -3.71 17.62 -9.43
N GLY A 84 -3.30 18.76 -10.01
CA GLY A 84 -1.91 19.01 -10.40
C GLY A 84 -1.56 18.30 -11.71
N THR A 85 -0.31 17.86 -11.85
CA THR A 85 0.15 17.13 -13.03
C THR A 85 -0.37 15.69 -12.98
N VAL A 86 -1.00 15.26 -14.06
CA VAL A 86 -1.55 13.91 -14.24
C VAL A 86 -0.84 13.21 -15.36
N HIS A 87 -0.36 12.00 -15.15
CA HIS A 87 0.06 11.11 -16.21
C HIS A 87 -1.04 10.09 -16.48
N ALA A 88 -1.47 10.00 -17.73
CA ALA A 88 -2.59 9.14 -18.12
C ALA A 88 -2.30 8.35 -19.40
N ALA A 89 -3.02 7.24 -19.56
CA ALA A 89 -3.13 6.53 -20.81
C ALA A 89 -4.50 6.81 -21.43
N VAL A 90 -4.56 7.10 -22.72
CA VAL A 90 -5.78 7.46 -23.41
C VAL A 90 -6.00 6.56 -24.63
N GLN A 91 -7.16 5.90 -24.67
CA GLN A 91 -7.69 5.25 -25.87
C GLN A 91 -8.64 6.22 -26.55
N TYR A 92 -8.46 6.45 -27.85
CA TYR A 92 -9.22 7.44 -28.59
C TYR A 92 -9.50 7.01 -30.04
N GLN A 93 -10.47 7.68 -30.67
CA GLN A 93 -10.73 7.52 -32.10
C GLN A 93 -9.81 8.44 -32.93
N GLU A 94 -9.20 7.90 -33.99
CA GLU A 94 -8.27 8.67 -34.83
C GLU A 94 -8.96 9.80 -35.62
N GLU A 95 -10.26 9.71 -35.86
CA GLU A 95 -11.01 10.77 -36.52
C GLU A 95 -11.19 11.97 -35.59
N LYS A 96 -10.65 13.11 -36.04
CA LYS A 96 -10.80 14.38 -35.31
C LYS A 96 -12.25 14.86 -35.41
N SER A 97 -12.75 15.39 -34.28
CA SER A 97 -13.99 16.15 -34.28
C SER A 97 -13.86 17.46 -35.07
N GLU A 98 -14.98 18.16 -35.30
CA GLU A 98 -15.00 19.49 -35.94
C GLU A 98 -14.08 20.51 -35.21
N SER A 99 -13.82 20.32 -33.93
CA SER A 99 -12.93 21.16 -33.08
C SER A 99 -11.44 20.79 -33.20
N SER A 100 -11.06 19.87 -34.11
CA SER A 100 -9.70 19.34 -34.22
C SER A 100 -9.21 18.53 -33.01
N ALA A 101 -10.10 18.16 -32.12
CA ALA A 101 -9.83 17.32 -30.95
C ALA A 101 -10.27 15.88 -31.18
N TYR A 102 -9.68 14.93 -30.47
CA TYR A 102 -9.96 13.51 -30.59
C TYR A 102 -10.96 13.07 -29.53
N PRO A 103 -12.04 12.34 -29.89
CA PRO A 103 -12.93 11.74 -28.90
C PRO A 103 -12.18 10.72 -28.05
N ALA A 104 -12.12 10.93 -26.73
CA ALA A 104 -11.58 9.96 -25.79
C ALA A 104 -12.63 8.87 -25.52
N LEU A 105 -12.23 7.62 -25.59
CA LEU A 105 -13.06 6.44 -25.27
C LEU A 105 -12.77 5.98 -23.83
N LEU A 106 -11.49 5.93 -23.48
CA LEU A 106 -10.99 5.54 -22.18
C LEU A 106 -9.88 6.49 -21.76
N VAL A 107 -9.91 6.91 -20.52
CA VAL A 107 -8.82 7.61 -19.84
C VAL A 107 -8.44 6.81 -18.61
N ASP A 108 -7.25 6.23 -18.60
CA ASP A 108 -6.70 5.51 -17.46
C ASP A 108 -5.67 6.41 -16.75
N ILE A 109 -6.03 6.89 -15.59
CA ILE A 109 -5.18 7.76 -14.77
C ILE A 109 -4.12 6.88 -14.11
N GLN A 110 -2.86 7.11 -14.43
CA GLN A 110 -1.74 6.30 -13.95
C GLN A 110 -1.02 6.93 -12.76
N GLU A 111 -0.78 8.23 -12.79
CA GLU A 111 -0.10 8.97 -11.73
C GLU A 111 -0.70 10.37 -11.60
N ILE A 112 -0.81 10.87 -10.39
CA ILE A 112 -1.18 12.25 -10.11
C ILE A 112 -0.08 12.90 -9.28
N TYR A 113 0.44 14.04 -9.75
CA TYR A 113 1.20 14.96 -8.93
C TYR A 113 0.21 15.81 -8.13
N GLY A 114 0.14 15.61 -6.82
CA GLY A 114 -0.84 16.26 -5.95
C GLY A 114 -0.61 17.74 -5.70
N GLY A 115 0.35 18.37 -6.37
CA GLY A 115 0.72 19.78 -6.13
C GLY A 115 1.43 20.00 -4.79
N GLU A 116 1.73 18.93 -4.07
CA GLU A 116 2.44 18.99 -2.81
C GLU A 116 3.94 18.89 -3.04
N THR A 117 4.67 19.78 -2.41
CA THR A 117 6.13 19.78 -2.39
C THR A 117 6.59 19.77 -0.96
N THR A 118 7.38 18.79 -0.57
CA THR A 118 8.12 18.79 0.68
C THR A 118 9.54 19.27 0.44
N HIS A 119 10.29 19.53 1.50
CA HIS A 119 11.67 19.98 1.40
C HIS A 119 12.56 19.14 2.31
N LEU A 120 13.71 18.79 1.80
CA LEU A 120 14.79 18.17 2.57
C LEU A 120 15.43 19.19 3.53
N ALA A 121 16.29 18.72 4.43
CA ALA A 121 16.95 19.55 5.42
C ALA A 121 17.81 20.68 4.80
N ASP A 122 18.33 20.47 3.60
CA ASP A 122 19.08 21.45 2.82
C ASP A 122 18.23 22.38 1.95
N ASN A 123 16.89 22.32 2.09
CA ASN A 123 15.88 23.00 1.28
C ASN A 123 15.72 22.49 -0.16
N THR A 124 16.29 21.36 -0.53
CA THR A 124 16.02 20.75 -1.82
C THR A 124 14.53 20.38 -1.93
N PRO A 125 13.80 20.85 -2.96
CA PRO A 125 12.39 20.52 -3.14
C PRO A 125 12.23 19.08 -3.60
N VAL A 126 11.22 18.40 -3.06
CA VAL A 126 10.82 17.06 -3.43
C VAL A 126 9.33 17.05 -3.69
N ASN A 127 8.95 16.66 -4.90
CA ASN A 127 7.57 16.63 -5.37
C ASN A 127 6.93 15.28 -5.06
N LEU A 128 5.67 15.29 -4.63
CA LEU A 128 4.90 14.10 -4.32
C LEU A 128 4.05 13.70 -5.52
N TRP A 129 4.27 12.48 -6.01
CA TRP A 129 3.49 11.87 -7.07
C TRP A 129 2.68 10.72 -6.49
N TYR A 130 1.40 10.72 -6.73
CA TYR A 130 0.46 9.73 -6.22
C TYR A 130 0.06 8.77 -7.33
N ARG A 131 0.14 7.49 -7.05
CA ARG A 131 -0.36 6.43 -7.91
C ARG A 131 -1.01 5.37 -7.03
N GLU A 132 -2.33 5.32 -6.97
CA GLU A 132 -3.07 4.46 -6.04
C GLU A 132 -2.70 4.66 -4.57
N ASN A 133 -2.27 3.50 -3.98
CA ASN A 133 -1.71 3.46 -2.63
C ASN A 133 -0.22 3.79 -2.60
N HIS A 134 0.35 4.20 -3.73
CA HIS A 134 1.76 4.49 -3.89
C HIS A 134 2.00 5.98 -3.89
N ILE A 135 3.02 6.42 -3.17
CA ILE A 135 3.49 7.80 -3.17
C ILE A 135 4.97 7.78 -3.53
N TYR A 136 5.32 8.53 -4.57
CA TYR A 136 6.69 8.70 -5.02
C TYR A 136 7.17 10.09 -4.65
N TYR A 137 8.29 10.17 -3.97
CA TYR A 137 9.00 11.41 -3.63
C TYR A 137 10.08 11.65 -4.67
N ARG A 138 9.85 12.61 -5.58
CA ARG A 138 10.71 12.83 -6.74
C ARG A 138 11.41 14.19 -6.67
N LEU A 139 12.68 14.20 -7.05
CA LEU A 139 13.42 15.43 -7.33
C LEU A 139 12.91 16.09 -8.62
N GLU A 140 13.23 17.37 -8.82
CA GLU A 140 12.88 18.12 -10.04
C GLU A 140 13.43 17.49 -11.33
N ASN A 141 14.54 16.76 -11.24
CA ASN A 141 15.13 16.03 -12.37
C ASN A 141 14.41 14.67 -12.66
N GLY A 142 13.32 14.37 -11.96
CA GLY A 142 12.51 13.17 -12.16
C GLY A 142 12.98 11.92 -11.39
N VAL A 143 14.13 11.98 -10.70
CA VAL A 143 14.60 10.84 -9.89
C VAL A 143 13.68 10.64 -8.70
N ALA A 144 13.12 9.43 -8.56
CA ALA A 144 12.36 9.03 -7.39
C ALA A 144 13.33 8.63 -6.27
N LEU A 145 13.37 9.41 -5.19
CA LEU A 145 14.19 9.10 -4.02
C LEU A 145 13.56 8.01 -3.17
N LEU A 146 12.27 8.17 -2.88
CA LEU A 146 11.53 7.29 -1.99
C LEU A 146 10.18 6.94 -2.63
N HIS A 147 9.84 5.68 -2.53
CA HIS A 147 8.55 5.13 -2.88
C HIS A 147 7.93 4.50 -1.62
N ILE A 148 6.71 4.87 -1.30
CA ILE A 148 5.95 4.24 -0.22
C ILE A 148 4.64 3.69 -0.75
N SER A 149 4.22 2.55 -0.22
CA SER A 149 2.91 1.95 -0.48
C SER A 149 2.29 1.48 0.83
N ASN A 150 1.00 1.77 1.01
CA ASN A 150 0.23 1.33 2.17
C ASN A 150 -1.01 0.57 1.70
N GLU A 151 -0.93 -0.75 1.75
CA GLU A 151 -2.02 -1.64 1.32
C GLU A 151 -2.93 -1.97 2.51
N LEU A 152 -4.16 -1.45 2.46
CA LEU A 152 -5.17 -1.63 3.50
C LEU A 152 -6.24 -2.63 3.08
N PRO A 153 -6.49 -3.73 3.85
CA PRO A 153 -7.48 -4.74 3.50
C PRO A 153 -8.93 -4.28 3.72
N PHE A 154 -9.12 -3.19 4.49
CA PHE A 154 -10.44 -2.70 4.89
C PHE A 154 -11.04 -1.66 3.95
N LYS A 155 -10.55 -1.53 2.70
CA LYS A 155 -11.18 -0.67 1.71
C LYS A 155 -12.64 -1.04 1.51
N THR A 156 -13.47 -0.06 1.19
CA THR A 156 -14.94 -0.20 1.13
C THR A 156 -15.41 -1.39 0.28
N TYR A 157 -14.69 -1.69 -0.81
CA TYR A 157 -15.00 -2.82 -1.69
C TYR A 157 -14.60 -4.20 -1.11
N ASN A 158 -13.69 -4.25 -0.13
CA ASN A 158 -13.26 -5.47 0.52
C ASN A 158 -14.11 -5.85 1.74
N ILE A 159 -14.89 -4.92 2.30
CA ILE A 159 -15.71 -5.16 3.49
C ILE A 159 -16.67 -6.36 3.31
N PRO A 160 -17.38 -6.53 2.18
CA PRO A 160 -18.21 -7.71 1.98
C PRO A 160 -17.45 -9.03 2.07
N MET A 161 -16.24 -9.11 1.53
CA MET A 161 -15.40 -10.32 1.60
C MET A 161 -14.95 -10.61 3.04
N LEU A 162 -14.61 -9.57 3.81
CA LEU A 162 -14.26 -9.72 5.23
C LEU A 162 -15.46 -10.20 6.05
N GLN A 163 -16.67 -9.72 5.75
CA GLN A 163 -17.89 -10.14 6.41
C GLN A 163 -18.31 -11.59 6.07
N GLU A 164 -17.90 -12.11 4.90
CA GLU A 164 -18.09 -13.52 4.56
C GLU A 164 -17.16 -14.44 5.38
N GLN A 165 -15.99 -13.95 5.76
CA GLN A 165 -14.98 -14.73 6.49
C GLN A 165 -15.05 -14.53 8.00
N TYR A 166 -15.41 -13.32 8.46
CA TYR A 166 -15.39 -12.93 9.87
C TYR A 166 -16.70 -12.22 10.26
N PRO A 167 -17.19 -12.41 11.51
CA PRO A 167 -18.44 -11.79 11.98
C PRO A 167 -18.25 -10.31 12.34
N ILE A 168 -17.64 -9.54 11.44
CA ILE A 168 -17.38 -8.11 11.62
C ILE A 168 -18.55 -7.27 11.06
N SER A 169 -18.96 -6.23 11.78
CA SER A 169 -19.91 -5.26 11.26
C SER A 169 -19.25 -4.29 10.28
N GLU A 170 -20.05 -3.69 9.38
CA GLU A 170 -19.55 -2.66 8.46
C GLU A 170 -18.96 -1.45 9.23
N ASP A 171 -19.61 -1.03 10.33
CA ASP A 171 -19.13 0.09 11.14
C ASP A 171 -17.82 -0.24 11.84
N ALA A 172 -17.64 -1.48 12.31
CA ALA A 172 -16.38 -1.92 12.91
C ALA A 172 -15.26 -1.97 11.86
N ALA A 173 -15.53 -2.49 10.65
CA ALA A 173 -14.55 -2.50 9.57
C ALA A 173 -14.12 -1.08 9.17
N LYS A 174 -15.06 -0.13 9.08
CA LYS A 174 -14.76 1.30 8.84
C LYS A 174 -13.93 1.92 9.97
N ALA A 175 -14.21 1.55 11.23
CA ALA A 175 -13.43 2.05 12.37
C ALA A 175 -11.98 1.54 12.34
N ILE A 176 -11.76 0.27 11.95
CA ILE A 176 -10.43 -0.30 11.76
C ILE A 176 -9.70 0.40 10.61
N LEU A 177 -10.38 0.63 9.47
CA LEU A 177 -9.79 1.40 8.37
C LEU A 177 -9.32 2.78 8.84
N ALA A 178 -10.18 3.52 9.52
CA ALA A 178 -9.85 4.84 10.07
C ALA A 178 -8.66 4.80 11.06
N TYR A 179 -8.54 3.73 11.84
CA TYR A 179 -7.37 3.51 12.71
C TYR A 179 -6.08 3.41 11.89
N PHE A 180 -6.05 2.58 10.84
CA PHE A 180 -4.85 2.41 10.01
C PHE A 180 -4.54 3.66 9.17
N GLU A 181 -5.54 4.35 8.65
CA GLU A 181 -5.35 5.63 7.96
C GLU A 181 -4.72 6.68 8.89
N LYS A 182 -5.17 6.74 10.13
CA LYS A 182 -4.62 7.65 11.15
C LYS A 182 -3.21 7.25 11.59
N THR A 183 -2.95 5.95 11.72
CA THR A 183 -1.63 5.43 12.12
C THR A 183 -0.60 5.67 11.02
N GLY A 184 -1.01 5.55 9.75
CA GLY A 184 -0.15 5.73 8.59
C GLY A 184 0.95 4.66 8.49
N MET A 185 2.08 5.04 7.90
CA MET A 185 3.25 4.19 7.76
C MET A 185 3.94 3.96 9.12
N ARG A 186 4.41 2.74 9.34
CA ARG A 186 5.19 2.35 10.53
C ARG A 186 6.69 2.74 10.44
N CYS A 187 7.04 3.61 9.50
CA CYS A 187 8.37 4.21 9.38
C CYS A 187 8.25 5.74 9.38
N SER A 188 9.37 6.42 9.71
CA SER A 188 9.46 7.87 9.62
C SER A 188 9.78 8.28 8.18
N VAL A 189 8.74 8.59 7.40
CA VAL A 189 8.91 9.01 5.99
C VAL A 189 9.93 10.15 5.83
N PRO A 190 9.93 11.21 6.67
CA PRO A 190 10.95 12.26 6.56
C PRO A 190 12.38 11.76 6.75
N GLU A 191 12.62 10.87 7.74
CA GLU A 191 13.95 10.32 7.99
C GLU A 191 14.41 9.40 6.86
N GLU A 192 13.51 8.58 6.32
CA GLU A 192 13.83 7.69 5.21
C GLU A 192 14.07 8.47 3.91
N LEU A 193 13.36 9.57 3.71
CA LEU A 193 13.60 10.46 2.58
C LEU A 193 14.98 11.13 2.64
N GLU A 194 15.41 11.56 3.83
CA GLU A 194 16.78 12.11 4.03
C GLU A 194 17.85 11.05 3.79
N LYS A 195 17.64 9.80 4.22
CA LYS A 195 18.58 8.69 3.94
C LYS A 195 18.68 8.42 2.45
N ALA A 196 17.52 8.31 1.76
CA ALA A 196 17.50 8.10 0.32
C ALA A 196 18.20 9.22 -0.45
N TYR A 197 18.04 10.47 0.00
CA TYR A 197 18.74 11.60 -0.60
C TYR A 197 20.25 11.56 -0.35
N ALA A 198 20.65 11.20 0.86
CA ALA A 198 22.07 11.05 1.19
C ALA A 198 22.74 9.97 0.31
N ASP A 199 22.04 8.87 0.03
CA ASP A 199 22.52 7.81 -0.87
C ASP A 199 22.53 8.28 -2.34
N TYR A 200 21.50 9.03 -2.77
CA TYR A 200 21.48 9.65 -4.09
C TYR A 200 22.69 10.56 -4.35
N LEU A 201 23.09 11.36 -3.36
CA LEU A 201 24.24 12.25 -3.47
C LEU A 201 25.57 11.51 -3.59
N GLN A 202 25.62 10.22 -3.27
CA GLN A 202 26.80 9.37 -3.42
C GLN A 202 26.87 8.67 -4.79
N THR A 203 25.79 8.70 -5.58
CA THR A 203 25.80 8.10 -6.91
C THR A 203 26.56 8.96 -7.91
N THR A 204 27.22 8.32 -8.87
CA THR A 204 27.97 9.02 -9.90
C THR A 204 27.07 9.61 -10.98
N GLU A 205 26.06 8.85 -11.38
CA GLU A 205 25.06 9.24 -12.37
C GLU A 205 23.66 9.10 -11.75
N PRO A 206 22.74 10.04 -12.00
CA PRO A 206 21.38 9.96 -11.46
C PRO A 206 20.63 8.65 -11.81
N THR A 207 20.98 8.04 -12.95
CA THR A 207 20.40 6.77 -13.43
C THR A 207 20.90 5.55 -12.68
N ASP A 208 21.94 5.67 -11.88
CA ASP A 208 22.50 4.58 -11.08
C ASP A 208 21.85 4.52 -9.68
N PHE A 209 21.07 5.54 -9.33
CA PHE A 209 20.36 5.56 -8.06
C PHE A 209 19.22 4.55 -8.07
N LEU A 210 19.12 3.77 -7.01
CA LEU A 210 18.04 2.83 -6.76
C LEU A 210 17.07 3.44 -5.75
N THR A 211 15.80 3.53 -6.13
CA THR A 211 14.74 4.10 -5.27
C THR A 211 14.60 3.30 -3.99
N HIS A 212 14.66 3.97 -2.84
CA HIS A 212 14.30 3.34 -1.57
C HIS A 212 12.79 3.05 -1.55
N THR A 213 12.39 1.83 -1.24
CA THR A 213 10.99 1.44 -1.25
C THR A 213 10.56 0.88 0.09
N PHE A 214 9.43 1.39 0.60
CA PHE A 214 8.73 0.84 1.75
C PHE A 214 7.34 0.38 1.34
N LEU A 215 7.08 -0.91 1.50
CA LEU A 215 5.75 -1.49 1.34
C LEU A 215 5.21 -1.84 2.72
N GLN A 216 4.07 -1.27 3.06
CA GLN A 216 3.30 -1.67 4.23
C GLN A 216 2.07 -2.42 3.78
N ARG A 217 1.94 -3.66 4.23
CA ARG A 217 0.75 -4.49 4.02
C ARG A 217 0.11 -4.81 5.34
N ILE A 218 -1.20 -4.78 5.38
CA ILE A 218 -1.97 -5.16 6.54
C ILE A 218 -2.81 -6.37 6.14
N SER A 219 -2.63 -7.47 6.86
CA SER A 219 -3.35 -8.73 6.65
C SER A 219 -4.30 -9.00 7.80
N VAL A 220 -5.37 -9.73 7.52
CA VAL A 220 -6.22 -10.31 8.57
C VAL A 220 -5.75 -11.73 8.79
N ASP A 221 -5.33 -12.07 10.01
CA ASP A 221 -4.68 -13.34 10.31
C ASP A 221 -5.65 -14.35 10.91
N SER A 222 -6.49 -13.92 11.84
CA SER A 222 -7.42 -14.79 12.54
C SER A 222 -8.50 -13.98 13.28
N ALA A 223 -9.42 -14.67 13.91
CA ALA A 223 -10.36 -14.07 14.82
C ALA A 223 -10.70 -15.01 16.00
N SER A 224 -11.08 -14.40 17.12
CA SER A 224 -11.76 -15.07 18.22
C SER A 224 -13.25 -14.69 18.22
N GLN A 225 -13.99 -15.11 19.24
CA GLN A 225 -15.38 -14.67 19.39
C GLN A 225 -15.54 -13.15 19.59
N ARG A 226 -14.48 -12.46 19.97
CA ARG A 226 -14.50 -11.03 20.29
C ARG A 226 -13.48 -10.20 19.51
N VAL A 227 -12.41 -10.79 19.06
CA VAL A 227 -11.24 -10.06 18.54
C VAL A 227 -10.98 -10.43 17.09
N LEU A 228 -10.73 -9.45 16.25
CA LEU A 228 -10.10 -9.61 14.95
C LEU A 228 -8.60 -9.33 15.09
N TYR A 229 -7.79 -10.25 14.61
CA TYR A 229 -6.33 -10.12 14.60
C TYR A 229 -5.84 -9.77 13.21
N THR A 230 -4.94 -8.81 13.17
CA THR A 230 -4.26 -8.41 11.94
C THR A 230 -2.77 -8.28 12.20
N ASP A 231 -1.98 -8.50 11.18
CA ASP A 231 -0.60 -8.06 11.17
C ASP A 231 -0.40 -6.82 10.27
N THR A 232 0.63 -6.06 10.58
CA THR A 232 1.19 -5.05 9.70
C THR A 232 2.59 -5.49 9.35
N CYS A 233 2.81 -5.85 8.09
CA CYS A 233 4.11 -6.17 7.54
C CYS A 233 4.69 -4.93 6.87
N LEU A 234 5.84 -4.46 7.34
CA LEU A 234 6.63 -3.41 6.70
C LEU A 234 7.85 -4.04 6.03
N GLU A 235 7.93 -3.92 4.73
CA GLU A 235 9.03 -4.36 3.90
C GLU A 235 9.83 -3.15 3.42
N PHE A 236 11.15 -3.20 3.56
CA PHE A 236 12.06 -2.22 3.01
C PHE A 236 13.00 -2.86 2.01
N TYR A 237 13.16 -2.25 0.84
CA TYR A 237 14.15 -2.69 -0.14
C TYR A 237 14.67 -1.53 -0.99
N ILE A 238 15.91 -1.69 -1.47
CA ILE A 238 16.57 -0.79 -2.42
C ILE A 238 16.74 -1.50 -3.76
N ASP A 239 16.94 -2.83 -3.72
CA ASP A 239 16.99 -3.71 -4.87
C ASP A 239 16.27 -5.03 -4.54
N ASP A 240 16.23 -5.97 -5.47
CA ASP A 240 15.51 -7.23 -5.30
C ASP A 240 16.29 -8.29 -4.47
N ASP A 241 17.49 -7.97 -4.00
CA ASP A 241 18.40 -9.00 -3.46
C ASP A 241 18.21 -9.28 -1.97
N HIS A 242 17.67 -8.33 -1.19
CA HIS A 242 17.44 -8.52 0.25
C HIS A 242 16.41 -7.58 0.82
N ASN A 243 15.33 -8.15 1.34
CA ASN A 243 14.18 -7.42 1.85
C ASN A 243 13.96 -7.73 3.33
N PRO A 244 14.46 -6.90 4.26
CA PRO A 244 14.13 -7.05 5.67
C PRO A 244 12.65 -6.75 5.92
N TYR A 245 12.01 -7.64 6.68
CA TYR A 245 10.62 -7.50 7.10
C TYR A 245 10.53 -7.13 8.57
N THR A 246 9.60 -6.25 8.89
CA THR A 246 9.22 -5.95 10.27
C THR A 246 7.72 -6.16 10.43
N TYR A 247 7.32 -6.91 11.45
CA TYR A 247 5.94 -7.26 11.69
C TYR A 247 5.43 -6.63 12.98
N PHE A 248 4.16 -6.20 12.95
CA PHE A 248 3.45 -5.65 14.10
C PHE A 248 2.07 -6.28 14.18
N GLY A 249 1.79 -7.00 15.26
CA GLY A 249 0.47 -7.55 15.52
C GLY A 249 -0.48 -6.47 16.02
N ASN A 250 -1.73 -6.56 15.60
CA ASN A 250 -2.80 -5.68 16.08
C ASN A 250 -4.02 -6.52 16.42
N ALA A 251 -4.80 -6.04 17.37
CA ALA A 251 -6.05 -6.66 17.81
C ALA A 251 -7.17 -5.62 17.85
N PHE A 252 -8.35 -5.97 17.35
CA PHE A 252 -9.51 -5.10 17.30
C PHE A 252 -10.76 -5.80 17.82
N ASP A 253 -11.58 -5.09 18.56
CA ASP A 253 -12.89 -5.59 18.96
C ASP A 253 -13.81 -5.76 17.73
N LEU A 254 -14.31 -6.96 17.50
CA LEU A 254 -15.12 -7.32 16.32
C LEU A 254 -16.43 -6.54 16.21
N GLN A 255 -16.97 -6.04 17.32
CA GLN A 255 -18.24 -5.33 17.30
C GLN A 255 -18.06 -3.84 17.03
N THR A 256 -16.99 -3.25 17.54
CA THR A 256 -16.78 -1.80 17.55
C THR A 256 -15.65 -1.34 16.65
N GLY A 257 -14.73 -2.23 16.26
CA GLY A 257 -13.49 -1.89 15.57
C GLY A 257 -12.48 -1.13 16.43
N ALA A 258 -12.73 -1.02 17.74
CA ALA A 258 -11.80 -0.36 18.64
C ALA A 258 -10.52 -1.20 18.81
N PRO A 259 -9.32 -0.57 18.77
CA PRO A 259 -8.07 -1.29 19.00
C PRO A 259 -8.03 -1.81 20.46
N ILE A 260 -7.52 -3.02 20.61
CA ILE A 260 -7.26 -3.67 21.90
C ILE A 260 -5.76 -3.74 22.06
N PRO A 261 -5.15 -3.18 23.11
CA PRO A 261 -3.73 -3.35 23.38
C PRO A 261 -3.35 -4.84 23.45
N MET A 262 -2.27 -5.23 22.78
CA MET A 262 -1.86 -6.64 22.68
C MET A 262 -1.61 -7.27 24.08
N GLU A 263 -1.15 -6.49 25.04
CA GLU A 263 -0.95 -6.93 26.41
C GLU A 263 -2.24 -7.30 27.14
N GLU A 264 -3.39 -6.74 26.78
CA GLU A 264 -4.70 -7.07 27.37
C GLU A 264 -5.20 -8.47 26.98
N LEU A 265 -4.63 -9.06 25.93
CA LEU A 265 -4.93 -10.42 25.51
C LEU A 265 -4.42 -11.48 26.50
N PHE A 266 -3.52 -11.11 27.41
CA PHE A 266 -2.83 -12.01 28.33
C PHE A 266 -3.39 -11.94 29.73
N THR A 267 -3.24 -13.06 30.47
CA THR A 267 -3.65 -13.19 31.87
C THR A 267 -2.56 -12.75 32.85
N CYS A 268 -1.36 -12.46 32.38
CA CYS A 268 -0.22 -12.06 33.19
C CYS A 268 0.15 -10.58 32.95
N PRO A 269 0.93 -9.96 33.85
CA PRO A 269 1.41 -8.58 33.66
C PRO A 269 2.23 -8.42 32.37
N PRO A 270 2.17 -7.25 31.69
CA PRO A 270 2.87 -7.01 30.43
C PRO A 270 4.36 -7.36 30.43
N GLU A 271 5.06 -7.05 31.53
CA GLU A 271 6.48 -7.31 31.72
C GLU A 271 6.84 -8.81 31.84
N GLU A 272 5.86 -9.67 32.07
CA GLU A 272 6.05 -11.11 32.17
C GLU A 272 5.69 -11.86 30.89
N ILE A 273 4.99 -11.24 29.93
CA ILE A 273 4.46 -11.90 28.73
C ILE A 273 5.59 -12.58 27.95
N GLY A 274 6.59 -11.82 27.52
CA GLY A 274 7.73 -12.35 26.75
C GLY A 274 8.43 -13.50 27.44
N LYS A 275 8.74 -13.34 28.73
CA LYS A 275 9.38 -14.38 29.53
C LYS A 275 8.56 -15.67 29.62
N ARG A 276 7.24 -15.55 29.83
CA ARG A 276 6.35 -16.72 29.95
C ARG A 276 6.20 -17.45 28.61
N LEU A 277 6.06 -16.71 27.52
CA LEU A 277 6.00 -17.30 26.18
C LEU A 277 7.32 -18.00 25.82
N LEU A 278 8.46 -17.35 26.09
CA LEU A 278 9.78 -17.94 25.82
C LEU A 278 10.08 -19.16 26.67
N ALA A 279 9.50 -19.27 27.87
CA ALA A 279 9.64 -20.48 28.69
C ALA A 279 8.98 -21.70 28.06
N LEU A 280 8.00 -21.51 27.16
CA LEU A 280 7.31 -22.55 26.41
C LEU A 280 7.94 -22.85 25.05
N SER A 281 8.96 -22.09 24.64
CA SER A 281 9.62 -22.23 23.34
C SER A 281 10.88 -23.09 23.43
N ASP A 282 11.28 -23.64 22.27
CA ASP A 282 12.52 -24.41 22.09
C ASP A 282 13.75 -23.55 21.77
N VAL A 283 13.63 -22.21 21.90
CA VAL A 283 14.72 -21.26 21.64
C VAL A 283 15.86 -21.50 22.65
N ASN A 284 17.12 -21.40 22.20
CA ASN A 284 18.28 -21.56 23.09
C ASN A 284 18.42 -20.41 24.10
N ASP A 285 19.08 -20.67 25.23
CA ASP A 285 19.15 -19.75 26.37
C ASP A 285 19.83 -18.40 26.05
N THR A 286 20.75 -18.35 25.10
CA THR A 286 21.41 -17.11 24.68
C THR A 286 20.42 -16.20 23.96
N LEU A 287 19.74 -16.77 22.96
CA LEU A 287 18.76 -16.03 22.17
C LEU A 287 17.52 -15.67 23.00
N LYS A 288 17.09 -16.54 23.95
CA LYS A 288 16.00 -16.20 24.89
C LYS A 288 16.24 -14.91 25.65
N LYS A 289 17.48 -14.68 26.12
CA LYS A 289 17.81 -13.46 26.86
C LYS A 289 17.76 -12.20 25.98
N GLU A 290 18.22 -12.30 24.75
CA GLU A 290 18.14 -11.17 23.82
C GLU A 290 16.70 -10.86 23.42
N ILE A 291 15.92 -11.89 23.11
CA ILE A 291 14.50 -11.76 22.80
C ILE A 291 13.76 -11.15 24.00
N GLU A 292 14.02 -11.61 25.23
CA GLU A 292 13.38 -11.06 26.43
C GLU A 292 13.68 -9.56 26.63
N GLN A 293 14.85 -9.10 26.23
CA GLN A 293 15.25 -7.68 26.29
C GLN A 293 14.65 -6.84 25.16
N ALA A 294 14.51 -7.42 23.95
CA ALA A 294 14.01 -6.74 22.78
C ALA A 294 12.47 -6.86 22.61
N PHE A 295 11.83 -7.68 23.42
CA PHE A 295 10.42 -8.01 23.31
C PHE A 295 9.49 -6.80 23.50
N SER A 296 8.54 -6.67 22.56
CA SER A 296 7.36 -5.81 22.69
C SER A 296 6.11 -6.63 22.36
N PRO A 297 4.99 -6.42 23.06
CA PRO A 297 3.73 -7.11 22.74
C PRO A 297 3.28 -6.93 21.27
N GLU A 298 3.62 -5.81 20.63
CA GLU A 298 3.32 -5.58 19.20
C GLU A 298 4.04 -6.55 18.25
N GLN A 299 5.04 -7.28 18.73
CA GLN A 299 5.74 -8.30 17.93
C GLN A 299 5.02 -9.65 17.91
N ILE A 300 3.87 -9.76 18.58
CA ILE A 300 3.05 -10.97 18.62
C ILE A 300 2.02 -10.92 17.49
N MET A 301 2.02 -11.91 16.60
CA MET A 301 0.97 -12.19 15.63
C MET A 301 0.14 -13.38 16.10
N MET A 302 -1.19 -13.29 15.94
CA MET A 302 -2.14 -14.29 16.40
C MET A 302 -2.79 -14.97 15.19
N TYR A 303 -2.33 -16.18 14.86
CA TYR A 303 -2.88 -17.01 13.78
C TYR A 303 -3.94 -17.98 14.31
N ASP A 304 -4.59 -18.72 13.42
CA ASP A 304 -5.66 -19.65 13.77
C ASP A 304 -5.22 -20.80 14.70
N ASP A 305 -4.02 -21.32 14.56
CA ASP A 305 -3.52 -22.51 15.23
C ASP A 305 -2.30 -22.26 16.12
N HIS A 306 -1.70 -21.09 16.03
CA HIS A 306 -0.50 -20.71 16.80
C HIS A 306 -0.37 -19.20 16.94
N LEU A 307 0.50 -18.76 17.84
CA LEU A 307 1.01 -17.39 17.85
C LEU A 307 2.47 -17.37 17.45
N GLU A 308 2.90 -16.25 16.90
CA GLU A 308 4.31 -16.00 16.54
C GLU A 308 4.82 -14.73 17.20
N ILE A 309 6.10 -14.75 17.57
CA ILE A 309 6.83 -13.55 17.97
C ILE A 309 7.94 -13.36 16.94
N ARG A 310 7.98 -12.21 16.27
CA ARG A 310 8.92 -11.95 15.18
C ARG A 310 9.88 -10.81 15.51
N PHE A 311 11.12 -11.02 15.17
CA PHE A 311 12.21 -10.06 15.34
C PHE A 311 12.88 -9.82 14.00
N PRO A 312 12.92 -8.56 13.54
CA PRO A 312 13.58 -8.24 12.26
C PRO A 312 15.06 -8.62 12.28
N GLU A 313 15.61 -8.81 11.09
CA GLU A 313 17.05 -8.98 10.93
C GLU A 313 17.83 -7.82 11.58
N GLY A 314 18.93 -8.16 12.25
CA GLY A 314 19.78 -7.21 12.94
C GLY A 314 19.23 -6.65 14.26
N SER A 315 18.00 -7.04 14.67
CA SER A 315 17.44 -6.63 15.96
C SER A 315 18.00 -7.40 17.16
N LEU A 316 18.60 -8.57 16.91
CA LEU A 316 19.21 -9.43 17.91
C LEU A 316 20.70 -9.65 17.58
N GLU A 317 21.58 -9.56 18.57
CA GLU A 317 23.04 -9.61 18.37
C GLU A 317 23.53 -10.95 17.83
N HIS A 318 22.92 -12.06 18.30
CA HIS A 318 23.32 -13.42 17.93
C HIS A 318 22.41 -14.06 16.86
N ALA A 319 21.61 -13.25 16.17
CA ALA A 319 20.77 -13.69 15.07
C ALA A 319 21.21 -13.03 13.75
N ALA A 320 21.71 -13.83 12.82
CA ALA A 320 22.15 -13.33 11.52
C ALA A 320 21.01 -13.01 10.53
N THR A 321 19.81 -13.47 10.85
CA THR A 321 18.60 -13.31 10.03
C THR A 321 17.41 -13.02 10.92
N GLU A 322 16.26 -12.70 10.32
CA GLU A 322 14.98 -12.64 11.02
C GLU A 322 14.79 -13.84 11.95
N GLN A 323 14.29 -13.59 13.15
CA GLN A 323 13.96 -14.63 14.12
C GLN A 323 12.46 -14.72 14.36
N GLN A 324 11.97 -15.95 14.35
CA GLN A 324 10.58 -16.28 14.59
C GLN A 324 10.47 -17.30 15.70
N VAL A 325 9.62 -17.04 16.68
CA VAL A 325 9.25 -17.97 17.75
C VAL A 325 7.80 -18.34 17.59
N SER A 326 7.51 -19.55 17.15
CA SER A 326 6.14 -20.05 16.94
C SER A 326 5.71 -20.93 18.10
N LEU A 327 4.51 -20.69 18.64
CA LEU A 327 3.93 -21.41 19.76
C LEU A 327 2.49 -21.86 19.41
N SER A 328 2.29 -23.15 19.20
CA SER A 328 0.94 -23.72 19.01
C SER A 328 0.09 -23.51 20.28
N TYR A 329 -1.24 -23.38 20.10
CA TYR A 329 -2.17 -23.21 21.23
C TYR A 329 -2.37 -24.48 22.05
N THR A 330 -1.30 -24.91 22.76
CA THR A 330 -1.39 -25.94 23.80
C THR A 330 -2.17 -25.43 25.01
N ASP A 331 -2.52 -26.31 25.95
CA ASP A 331 -3.21 -25.89 27.17
C ASP A 331 -2.36 -24.90 27.99
N GLU A 332 -1.03 -25.01 27.95
CA GLU A 332 -0.10 -24.11 28.63
C GLU A 332 -0.09 -22.72 27.97
N VAL A 333 -0.08 -22.64 26.63
CA VAL A 333 -0.15 -21.38 25.89
C VAL A 333 -1.51 -20.72 26.07
N LYS A 334 -2.61 -21.48 25.96
CA LYS A 334 -3.97 -20.99 26.19
C LYS A 334 -4.16 -20.45 27.60
N ALA A 335 -3.52 -21.05 28.62
CA ALA A 335 -3.59 -20.57 29.99
C ALA A 335 -2.93 -19.19 30.21
N LEU A 336 -2.08 -18.73 29.28
CA LEU A 336 -1.52 -17.39 29.28
C LEU A 336 -2.45 -16.34 28.64
N LEU A 337 -3.42 -16.77 27.85
CA LEU A 337 -4.37 -15.90 27.17
C LEU A 337 -5.67 -15.75 27.93
N GLN A 338 -6.34 -14.62 27.74
CA GLN A 338 -7.74 -14.47 28.14
C GLN A 338 -8.60 -15.43 27.30
N ASP A 339 -9.61 -16.05 27.88
CA ASP A 339 -10.51 -16.99 27.17
C ASP A 339 -11.11 -16.38 25.90
N TRP A 340 -11.49 -15.10 25.96
CA TRP A 340 -12.07 -14.37 24.82
C TRP A 340 -11.06 -14.00 23.74
N ALA A 341 -9.76 -14.10 24.02
CA ALA A 341 -8.68 -13.75 23.09
C ALA A 341 -8.14 -14.95 22.29
N ILE A 342 -8.52 -16.18 22.65
CA ILE A 342 -8.04 -17.38 21.94
C ILE A 342 -8.70 -17.45 20.55
N PRO A 343 -7.92 -17.47 19.45
CA PRO A 343 -8.48 -17.64 18.10
C PRO A 343 -9.32 -18.91 18.02
N ASP A 344 -10.44 -18.84 17.30
CA ASP A 344 -11.38 -19.95 17.15
C ASP A 344 -11.22 -20.60 15.79
N ASN A 345 -10.49 -21.71 15.73
CA ASN A 345 -10.17 -22.44 14.49
C ASN A 345 -11.43 -22.95 13.82
N GLY A 346 -11.99 -22.19 12.90
CA GLY A 346 -13.04 -22.64 12.00
C GLY A 346 -14.47 -22.37 12.45
N ALA A 347 -14.71 -21.49 13.42
CA ALA A 347 -16.06 -21.05 13.76
C ALA A 347 -16.73 -20.22 12.65
N TYR A 348 -15.95 -19.80 11.63
CA TYR A 348 -16.38 -18.84 10.62
C TYR A 348 -16.16 -19.32 9.17
N ILE A 349 -15.87 -20.62 8.95
CA ILE A 349 -15.80 -21.24 7.61
C ILE A 349 -17.11 -21.96 7.31
#